data_8f4cf0a4dd2c8e151254bef5e49f5b21
#
_entry.id   8f4cf0a4dd2c8e151254bef5e49f5b21
#
_cell.length_a   1.000
_cell.length_b   1.000
_cell.length_c   1.000
_cell.angle_alpha   90.00
_cell.angle_beta   90.00
_cell.angle_gamma   90.00
#
_symmetry.space_group_name_H-M   'P 1'
#
loop_
_entity.id
_entity.type
_entity.pdbx_description
1 polymer ?
#
loop_
_entity_poly.entity_id
_entity_poly.type
_entity_poly.pdbx_seq_one_letter_code
_entity_poly.pdbx_strand_id
1 'polypeptide(L)'
;MEDKKMAAPEVASDKPGISRRDFVSTALGASLMAMVPPGVRSGAWAAGSDAPEKKEVRIGFIPLTDCASVVMASVMKFDEKYGIKIIPTKEASWAAVRDKMVNGEIDAAHVLYGLIYGVQMGVGGPKKDMNVLMSLNNNGQA
;
A
#
# COMPACT_ATOMS: atom_id res chain seq x y z
N MET A 1 -37.98 -41.88 -50.67
CA MET A 1 -38.61 -40.57 -50.32
C MET A 1 -38.00 -40.18 -48.96
N GLU A 2 -36.86 -39.50 -48.97
CA GLU A 2 -36.12 -39.15 -47.79
C GLU A 2 -36.32 -37.65 -47.52
N ASP A 3 -37.00 -37.39 -46.42
CA ASP A 3 -37.19 -35.98 -45.92
C ASP A 3 -35.89 -35.40 -45.36
N LYS A 4 -35.28 -34.55 -46.15
CA LYS A 4 -34.12 -33.76 -45.74
C LYS A 4 -34.54 -32.61 -44.85
N LYS A 5 -34.46 -32.84 -43.53
CA LYS A 5 -34.70 -31.83 -42.50
C LYS A 5 -33.62 -30.74 -42.58
N MET A 6 -33.99 -29.57 -43.10
CA MET A 6 -33.14 -28.39 -43.14
C MET A 6 -32.92 -27.88 -41.69
N ALA A 7 -31.66 -27.84 -41.24
CA ALA A 7 -31.27 -27.21 -39.99
C ALA A 7 -31.33 -25.68 -40.12
N ALA A 8 -31.96 -25.03 -39.16
CA ALA A 8 -32.02 -23.58 -39.06
C ALA A 8 -30.63 -22.99 -38.72
N PRO A 9 -30.32 -21.81 -39.20
CA PRO A 9 -29.02 -21.19 -38.89
C PRO A 9 -28.94 -20.77 -37.41
N GLU A 10 -27.86 -21.14 -36.80
CA GLU A 10 -27.45 -20.79 -35.42
C GLU A 10 -27.32 -19.27 -35.29
N VAL A 11 -28.14 -18.68 -34.42
CA VAL A 11 -28.12 -17.26 -34.14
C VAL A 11 -26.81 -16.92 -33.39
N ALA A 12 -26.01 -16.08 -34.00
CA ALA A 12 -24.77 -15.58 -33.44
C ALA A 12 -25.00 -14.94 -32.05
N SER A 13 -24.25 -15.40 -31.08
CA SER A 13 -24.20 -14.91 -29.71
C SER A 13 -23.99 -13.37 -29.67
N ASP A 14 -24.99 -12.67 -29.17
CA ASP A 14 -25.00 -11.25 -28.92
C ASP A 14 -23.98 -10.94 -27.79
N LYS A 15 -22.81 -10.41 -28.14
CA LYS A 15 -21.85 -9.90 -27.17
C LYS A 15 -22.47 -8.66 -26.55
N PRO A 16 -22.55 -8.56 -25.21
CA PRO A 16 -23.12 -7.38 -24.58
C PRO A 16 -22.34 -6.14 -24.99
N GLY A 17 -22.97 -5.29 -25.77
CA GLY A 17 -22.44 -4.00 -26.19
C GLY A 17 -22.25 -3.10 -24.95
N ILE A 18 -21.15 -2.35 -24.91
CA ILE A 18 -20.88 -1.38 -23.84
C ILE A 18 -22.04 -0.39 -23.79
N SER A 19 -22.68 -0.25 -22.62
CA SER A 19 -23.78 0.66 -22.44
C SER A 19 -23.30 2.11 -22.60
N ARG A 20 -24.19 3.02 -23.06
CA ARG A 20 -23.84 4.45 -23.16
C ARG A 20 -23.37 5.04 -21.83
N ARG A 21 -23.90 4.52 -20.72
CA ARG A 21 -23.55 4.93 -19.37
C ARG A 21 -22.14 4.47 -19.01
N ASP A 22 -21.75 3.24 -19.37
CA ASP A 22 -20.42 2.68 -19.14
C ASP A 22 -19.39 3.39 -20.02
N PHE A 23 -19.74 3.75 -21.25
CA PHE A 23 -18.88 4.54 -22.13
C PHE A 23 -18.60 5.93 -21.57
N VAL A 24 -19.64 6.62 -21.10
CA VAL A 24 -19.50 7.97 -20.52
C VAL A 24 -18.67 7.92 -19.23
N SER A 25 -18.92 6.97 -18.34
CA SER A 25 -18.16 6.84 -17.09
C SER A 25 -16.68 6.48 -17.33
N THR A 26 -16.41 5.63 -18.30
CA THR A 26 -15.04 5.25 -18.69
C THR A 26 -14.32 6.41 -19.36
N ALA A 27 -14.99 7.16 -20.23
CA ALA A 27 -14.42 8.32 -20.91
C ALA A 27 -14.11 9.48 -19.93
N LEU A 28 -15.01 9.74 -18.96
CA LEU A 28 -14.77 10.73 -17.91
C LEU A 28 -13.61 10.31 -16.99
N GLY A 29 -13.55 9.05 -16.61
CA GLY A 29 -12.45 8.52 -15.80
C GLY A 29 -11.10 8.62 -16.52
N ALA A 30 -11.05 8.29 -17.80
CA ALA A 30 -9.84 8.40 -18.61
C ALA A 30 -9.40 9.88 -18.80
N SER A 31 -10.33 10.81 -18.96
CA SER A 31 -10.03 12.23 -19.12
C SER A 31 -9.48 12.85 -17.83
N LEU A 32 -10.03 12.49 -16.67
CA LEU A 32 -9.52 12.91 -15.37
C LEU A 32 -8.11 12.37 -15.10
N MET A 33 -7.85 11.12 -15.48
CA MET A 33 -6.51 10.51 -15.37
C MET A 33 -5.48 11.16 -16.30
N ALA A 34 -5.90 11.68 -17.44
CA ALA A 34 -4.98 12.37 -18.35
C ALA A 34 -4.48 13.72 -17.80
N MET A 35 -5.23 14.36 -16.89
CA MET A 35 -4.84 15.60 -16.23
C MET A 35 -3.90 15.42 -15.04
N VAL A 36 -3.70 14.21 -14.57
CA VAL A 36 -2.79 13.92 -13.44
C VAL A 36 -1.33 13.87 -13.93
N PRO A 37 -0.42 14.66 -13.34
CA PRO A 37 0.99 14.64 -13.69
C PRO A 37 1.61 13.22 -13.59
N PRO A 38 2.55 12.85 -14.47
CA PRO A 38 3.12 11.51 -14.50
C PRO A 38 3.69 11.02 -13.15
N GLY A 39 4.24 11.92 -12.34
CA GLY A 39 4.79 11.60 -11.02
C GLY A 39 3.74 11.24 -9.96
N VAL A 40 2.48 11.62 -10.15
CA VAL A 40 1.40 11.29 -9.20
C VAL A 40 0.67 10.01 -9.60
N ARG A 41 0.79 9.61 -10.86
CA ARG A 41 0.14 8.38 -11.36
C ARG A 41 0.69 7.11 -10.72
N SER A 42 1.96 7.10 -10.33
CA SER A 42 2.59 5.95 -9.67
C SER A 42 2.15 5.75 -8.22
N GLY A 43 1.66 6.80 -7.55
CA GLY A 43 1.18 6.72 -6.16
C GLY A 43 -0.26 6.25 -5.99
N ALA A 44 -1.07 6.31 -7.05
CA ALA A 44 -2.51 6.02 -6.97
C ALA A 44 -2.87 4.53 -7.15
N TRP A 45 -1.91 3.67 -7.45
CA TRP A 45 -2.14 2.28 -7.88
C TRP A 45 -1.62 1.22 -6.93
N ALA A 46 -1.47 1.53 -5.66
CA ALA A 46 -1.21 0.51 -4.65
C ALA A 46 -2.45 -0.38 -4.36
N ALA A 47 -3.37 -0.49 -5.30
CA ALA A 47 -4.51 -1.38 -5.20
C ALA A 47 -4.22 -2.71 -5.91
N GLY A 48 -3.25 -3.47 -5.40
CA GLY A 48 -3.39 -4.91 -5.31
C GLY A 48 -3.08 -5.78 -6.53
N SER A 49 -2.49 -5.27 -7.64
CA SER A 49 -2.10 -6.13 -8.76
C SER A 49 -0.60 -6.30 -8.95
N ASP A 50 0.21 -5.43 -8.36
CA ASP A 50 1.66 -5.52 -8.48
C ASP A 50 2.28 -6.26 -7.30
N ALA A 51 3.15 -7.23 -7.59
CA ALA A 51 3.89 -7.91 -6.56
C ALA A 51 4.76 -6.90 -5.79
N PRO A 52 4.79 -6.96 -4.46
CA PRO A 52 5.58 -6.03 -3.67
C PRO A 52 7.07 -6.17 -4.01
N GLU A 53 7.76 -5.05 -4.18
CA GLU A 53 9.19 -5.01 -4.48
C GLU A 53 10.01 -5.72 -3.39
N LYS A 54 9.57 -5.60 -2.15
CA LYS A 54 10.20 -6.22 -0.99
C LYS A 54 9.20 -7.12 -0.27
N LYS A 55 9.54 -8.40 -0.18
CA LYS A 55 8.67 -9.40 0.47
C LYS A 55 8.77 -9.41 2.00
N GLU A 56 9.90 -9.02 2.56
CA GLU A 56 10.12 -8.94 4.00
C GLU A 56 10.34 -7.48 4.40
N VAL A 57 9.51 -6.98 5.32
CA VAL A 57 9.53 -5.60 5.80
C VAL A 57 9.83 -5.61 7.30
N ARG A 58 10.97 -5.06 7.68
CA ARG A 58 11.37 -4.92 9.09
C ARG A 58 10.80 -3.64 9.66
N ILE A 59 9.96 -3.76 10.68
CA ILE A 59 9.33 -2.62 11.33
C ILE A 59 9.83 -2.51 12.76
N GLY A 60 10.59 -1.47 13.04
CA GLY A 60 11.07 -1.17 14.38
C GLY A 60 9.94 -0.62 15.26
N PHE A 61 9.88 -1.05 16.51
CA PHE A 61 8.89 -0.56 17.47
C PHE A 61 9.42 -0.53 18.90
N ILE A 62 8.89 0.38 19.69
CA ILE A 62 8.99 0.32 21.15
C ILE A 62 7.69 -0.28 21.69
N PRO A 63 7.74 -1.20 22.68
CA PRO A 63 6.57 -1.90 23.19
C PRO A 63 5.68 -0.98 24.04
N LEU A 64 4.97 -0.12 23.36
CA LEU A 64 3.89 0.75 23.88
C LEU A 64 2.56 0.27 23.31
N THR A 65 1.45 0.67 23.90
CA THR A 65 0.11 0.21 23.49
C THR A 65 -0.23 0.52 22.02
N ASP A 66 0.30 1.59 21.51
CA ASP A 66 0.07 2.07 20.13
C ASP A 66 0.84 1.28 19.05
N CYS A 67 1.86 0.47 19.42
CA CYS A 67 2.47 -0.46 18.48
C CYS A 67 1.61 -1.70 18.19
N ALA A 68 0.50 -1.87 18.91
CA ALA A 68 -0.33 -3.08 18.83
C ALA A 68 -0.79 -3.39 17.40
N SER A 69 -1.15 -2.37 16.60
CA SER A 69 -1.58 -2.55 15.21
C SER A 69 -0.50 -3.21 14.35
N VAL A 70 0.75 -2.81 14.48
CA VAL A 70 1.89 -3.37 13.74
C VAL A 70 2.18 -4.81 14.17
N VAL A 71 2.20 -5.05 15.48
CA VAL A 71 2.47 -6.39 16.03
C VAL A 71 1.34 -7.35 15.66
N MET A 72 0.08 -6.91 15.80
CA MET A 72 -1.07 -7.74 15.45
C MET A 72 -1.16 -8.04 13.96
N ALA A 73 -0.76 -7.12 13.09
CA ALA A 73 -0.71 -7.37 11.66
C ALA A 73 0.18 -8.59 11.32
N SER A 74 1.33 -8.71 11.99
CA SER A 74 2.23 -9.84 11.83
C SER A 74 1.71 -11.11 12.51
N VAL A 75 1.23 -11.01 13.76
CA VAL A 75 0.75 -12.19 14.54
C VAL A 75 -0.50 -12.81 13.91
N MET A 76 -1.42 -11.97 13.42
CA MET A 76 -2.65 -12.41 12.76
C MET A 76 -2.47 -12.70 11.27
N LYS A 77 -1.25 -12.59 10.75
CA LYS A 77 -0.89 -12.87 9.35
C LYS A 77 -1.68 -12.03 8.33
N PHE A 78 -2.04 -10.80 8.70
CA PHE A 78 -2.72 -9.90 7.77
C PHE A 78 -1.79 -9.45 6.64
N ASP A 79 -0.50 -9.40 6.90
CA ASP A 79 0.57 -9.09 5.96
C ASP A 79 0.67 -10.11 4.82
N GLU A 80 0.49 -11.41 5.11
CA GLU A 80 0.55 -12.49 4.11
C GLU A 80 -0.51 -12.29 3.00
N LYS A 81 -1.67 -11.69 3.34
CA LYS A 81 -2.74 -11.38 2.39
C LYS A 81 -2.27 -10.43 1.28
N TYR A 82 -1.29 -9.59 1.56
CA TYR A 82 -0.73 -8.63 0.62
C TYR A 82 0.61 -9.09 0.01
N GLY A 83 0.98 -10.34 0.22
CA GLY A 83 2.21 -10.92 -0.31
C GLY A 83 3.49 -10.41 0.34
N ILE A 84 3.39 -9.82 1.54
CA ILE A 84 4.52 -9.37 2.35
C ILE A 84 4.58 -10.12 3.67
N LYS A 85 5.74 -10.06 4.33
CA LYS A 85 5.95 -10.56 5.67
C LYS A 85 6.50 -9.44 6.53
N ILE A 86 5.76 -9.05 7.54
CA ILE A 86 6.20 -8.08 8.53
C ILE A 86 7.07 -8.78 9.57
N ILE A 87 8.25 -8.22 9.81
CA ILE A 87 9.18 -8.65 10.85
C ILE A 87 9.22 -7.55 11.92
N PRO A 88 8.42 -7.66 12.99
CA PRO A 88 8.45 -6.68 14.07
C PRO A 88 9.78 -6.78 14.82
N THR A 89 10.53 -5.69 14.90
CA THR A 89 11.82 -5.59 15.56
C THR A 89 11.68 -4.71 16.80
N LYS A 90 11.79 -5.33 17.98
CA LYS A 90 11.72 -4.62 19.25
C LYS A 90 13.00 -3.80 19.46
N GLU A 91 12.84 -2.51 19.74
CA GLU A 91 13.92 -1.59 19.97
C GLU A 91 13.96 -1.13 21.42
N ALA A 92 15.17 -0.83 21.90
CA ALA A 92 15.38 -0.45 23.29
C ALA A 92 15.10 1.04 23.57
N SER A 93 15.20 1.89 22.56
CA SER A 93 15.03 3.34 22.71
C SER A 93 14.67 4.02 21.40
N TRP A 94 14.11 5.22 21.47
CA TRP A 94 13.83 6.06 20.29
C TRP A 94 15.11 6.42 19.51
N ALA A 95 16.24 6.56 20.18
CA ALA A 95 17.53 6.79 19.54
C ALA A 95 17.94 5.56 18.69
N ALA A 96 17.78 4.35 19.22
CA ALA A 96 18.06 3.12 18.50
C ALA A 96 17.16 2.96 17.26
N VAL A 97 15.87 3.27 17.38
CA VAL A 97 14.95 3.29 16.23
C VAL A 97 15.43 4.25 15.16
N ARG A 98 15.76 5.49 15.56
CA ARG A 98 16.29 6.52 14.67
C ARG A 98 17.53 6.03 13.91
N ASP A 99 18.50 5.53 14.64
CA ASP A 99 19.80 5.16 14.08
C ASP A 99 19.63 3.98 13.09
N LYS A 100 18.83 2.99 13.44
CA LYS A 100 18.55 1.87 12.55
C LYS A 100 17.77 2.27 11.29
N MET A 101 16.84 3.22 11.40
CA MET A 101 16.15 3.76 10.22
C MET A 101 17.11 4.55 9.32
N VAL A 102 17.97 5.38 9.91
CA VAL A 102 18.94 6.16 9.16
C VAL A 102 19.95 5.23 8.45
N ASN A 103 20.40 4.18 9.13
CA ASN A 103 21.33 3.19 8.58
C ASN A 103 20.70 2.21 7.60
N GLY A 104 19.35 2.16 7.53
CA GLY A 104 18.64 1.23 6.65
C GLY A 104 18.57 -0.22 7.18
N GLU A 105 18.79 -0.41 8.47
CA GLU A 105 18.65 -1.73 9.12
C GLU A 105 17.20 -2.15 9.30
N ILE A 106 16.31 -1.17 9.42
CA ILE A 106 14.85 -1.35 9.41
C ILE A 106 14.23 -0.50 8.29
N ASP A 107 13.11 -0.98 7.75
CA ASP A 107 12.44 -0.38 6.59
C ASP A 107 11.40 0.66 6.99
N ALA A 108 10.77 0.44 8.13
CA ALA A 108 9.78 1.33 8.71
C ALA A 108 9.87 1.28 10.23
N ALA A 109 9.22 2.22 10.90
CA ALA A 109 9.14 2.21 12.34
C ALA A 109 7.86 2.85 12.86
N HIS A 110 7.42 2.37 14.01
CA HIS A 110 6.46 3.04 14.88
C HIS A 110 7.21 4.10 15.67
N VAL A 111 6.90 5.37 15.45
CA VAL A 111 7.64 6.51 16.01
C VAL A 111 6.73 7.69 16.34
N LEU A 112 7.22 8.57 17.18
CA LEU A 112 6.64 9.88 17.43
C LEU A 112 6.98 10.86 16.29
N TYR A 113 6.06 11.75 15.96
CA TYR A 113 6.30 12.78 14.92
C TYR A 113 7.56 13.61 15.15
N GLY A 114 7.86 13.94 16.40
CA GLY A 114 9.06 14.70 16.73
C GLY A 114 10.37 14.04 16.29
N LEU A 115 10.42 12.71 16.31
CA LEU A 115 11.59 11.98 15.83
C LEU A 115 11.78 12.14 14.32
N ILE A 116 10.69 12.11 13.55
CA ILE A 116 10.74 12.26 12.09
C ILE A 116 11.28 13.63 11.71
N TYR A 117 10.75 14.69 12.32
CA TYR A 117 11.24 16.05 12.09
C TYR A 117 12.69 16.21 12.54
N GLY A 118 13.07 15.61 13.67
CA GLY A 118 14.44 15.60 14.15
C GLY A 118 15.41 15.00 13.13
N VAL A 119 15.07 13.87 12.53
CA VAL A 119 15.89 13.23 11.50
C VAL A 119 15.97 14.09 10.23
N GLN A 120 14.86 14.66 9.78
CA GLN A 120 14.86 15.55 8.62
C GLN A 120 15.71 16.81 8.82
N MET A 121 15.75 17.34 10.04
CA MET A 121 16.58 18.50 10.39
C MET A 121 18.02 18.12 10.71
N GLY A 122 18.34 16.83 10.85
CA GLY A 122 19.66 16.36 11.24
C GLY A 122 19.93 16.51 12.75
N VAL A 123 18.90 16.55 13.57
CA VAL A 123 19.04 16.63 15.03
C VAL A 123 19.48 15.28 15.60
N GLY A 124 20.64 15.25 16.21
CA GLY A 124 21.19 14.07 16.86
C GLY A 124 21.76 13.00 15.91
N GLY A 125 21.94 13.31 14.62
CA GLY A 125 22.52 12.39 13.64
C GLY A 125 22.50 12.93 12.22
N PRO A 126 22.90 12.13 11.23
CA PRO A 126 22.85 12.54 9.83
C PRO A 126 21.42 12.78 9.38
N LYS A 127 21.24 13.81 8.55
CA LYS A 127 19.98 14.14 7.93
C LYS A 127 19.56 13.03 6.96
N LYS A 128 18.30 12.61 7.03
CA LYS A 128 17.69 11.69 6.07
C LYS A 128 16.23 12.06 5.83
N ASP A 129 15.80 12.00 4.58
CA ASP A 129 14.41 12.20 4.24
C ASP A 129 13.57 11.03 4.72
N MET A 130 12.47 11.34 5.39
CA MET A 130 11.55 10.38 5.98
C MET A 130 10.14 10.64 5.46
N ASN A 131 9.40 9.55 5.23
CA ASN A 131 8.00 9.60 4.84
C ASN A 131 7.12 9.13 5.99
N VAL A 132 6.05 9.87 6.25
CA VAL A 132 4.99 9.46 7.17
C VAL A 132 3.95 8.70 6.37
N LEU A 133 3.76 7.42 6.66
CA LEU A 133 2.81 6.58 5.94
C LEU A 133 1.39 6.74 6.48
N MET A 134 1.24 6.74 7.80
CA MET A 134 -0.07 6.84 8.46
C MET A 134 0.09 7.19 9.94
N SER A 135 -0.97 7.70 10.53
CA SER A 135 -1.11 7.81 11.98
C SER A 135 -1.64 6.50 12.54
N LEU A 136 -0.96 5.94 13.53
CA LEU A 136 -1.40 4.72 14.22
C LEU A 136 -2.33 5.02 15.39
N ASN A 137 -2.25 6.23 15.93
CA ASN A 137 -2.99 6.68 17.11
C ASN A 137 -3.26 8.19 17.00
N ASN A 138 -4.48 8.61 17.28
CA ASN A 138 -4.90 10.01 17.24
C ASN A 138 -5.07 10.64 18.62
N ASN A 139 -4.97 9.87 19.69
CA ASN A 139 -5.26 10.36 21.05
C ASN A 139 -4.05 10.96 21.77
N GLY A 140 -2.90 11.00 21.09
CA GLY A 140 -1.65 11.39 21.72
C GLY A 140 -1.13 10.36 22.72
N GLN A 141 0.08 10.56 23.17
CA GLN A 141 0.63 9.86 24.33
C GLN A 141 0.52 10.81 25.51
N ALA A 142 -0.29 10.46 26.47
CA ALA A 142 -0.35 11.15 27.75
C ALA A 142 0.80 10.69 28.63
#